data_657ec821b0bb07a0d24507dc8f25ec6f
#
_entry.id   657ec821b0bb07a0d24507dc8f25ec6f
#
_cell.length_a   1.000
_cell.length_b   1.000
_cell.length_c   1.000
_cell.angle_alpha   90.00
_cell.angle_beta   90.00
_cell.angle_gamma   90.00
#
_symmetry.space_group_name_H-M   'P 1'
#
loop_
_entity.id
_entity.type
_entity.pdbx_description
1 polymer ?
#
loop_
_entity_poly.entity_id
_entity_poly.type
_entity_poly.pdbx_seq_one_letter_code
_entity_poly.pdbx_strand_id
1 'polypeptide(L)'
;MTGGIKMTQAPQARRTLLVAGAVTVGAALTTGVSGLLAPLRAQGLAPTLTMRGGDNNYRPGAPIVNRIGGGGFWLTGTVRRVGDGALLPRVRIQVWAHTTEGHERDPHSHGATLTDANGVFRMEMPQIIPAFGQAHAHLAYDGGHDSNNFETVFLRPVMRNARDTSLSADFVLRRA
;
A
#
# COMPACT_ATOMS: atom_id res chain seq x y z
N MET A 1 -0.99 -12.54 65.61
CA MET A 1 -0.50 -11.13 65.69
C MET A 1 0.59 -10.93 64.67
N THR A 2 0.32 -10.30 63.56
CA THR A 2 1.33 -9.66 62.76
C THR A 2 0.59 -8.83 61.69
N GLY A 3 0.69 -7.52 61.81
CA GLY A 3 -0.04 -6.54 61.01
C GLY A 3 0.57 -6.36 59.64
N GLY A 4 -0.29 -6.37 58.61
CA GLY A 4 0.05 -6.04 57.24
C GLY A 4 -0.06 -4.53 57.01
N ILE A 5 1.02 -3.92 56.57
CA ILE A 5 1.09 -2.50 56.18
C ILE A 5 0.52 -2.31 54.81
N LYS A 6 -0.59 -1.57 54.69
CA LYS A 6 -1.14 -1.08 53.41
C LYS A 6 -0.34 0.15 52.96
N MET A 7 0.37 0.02 51.86
CA MET A 7 0.94 1.19 51.16
C MET A 7 -0.14 1.80 50.28
N THR A 8 -0.52 3.02 50.62
CA THR A 8 -1.40 3.88 49.84
C THR A 8 -0.56 4.64 48.80
N GLN A 9 -0.79 4.40 47.51
CA GLN A 9 -0.21 5.21 46.44
C GLN A 9 -1.00 6.49 46.26
N ALA A 10 -0.30 7.62 46.27
CA ALA A 10 -0.85 8.94 45.99
C ALA A 10 -1.07 9.15 44.49
N PRO A 11 -2.09 9.93 44.11
CA PRO A 11 -2.36 10.21 42.70
C PRO A 11 -1.38 11.25 42.14
N GLN A 12 -0.74 10.91 41.02
CA GLN A 12 0.09 11.88 40.28
C GLN A 12 -0.77 12.89 39.53
N ALA A 13 -0.65 14.14 39.91
CA ALA A 13 -1.30 15.28 39.25
C ALA A 13 -0.64 15.54 37.86
N ARG A 14 -1.43 15.46 36.83
CA ARG A 14 -1.04 15.88 35.47
C ARG A 14 -1.01 17.42 35.42
N ARG A 15 0.17 17.97 35.25
CA ARG A 15 0.35 19.42 34.97
C ARG A 15 0.06 19.68 33.50
N THR A 16 -1.07 20.33 33.23
CA THR A 16 -1.39 20.90 31.93
C THR A 16 -0.66 22.24 31.80
N LEU A 17 0.28 22.32 30.86
CA LEU A 17 0.95 23.59 30.50
C LEU A 17 0.08 24.32 29.49
N LEU A 18 -0.59 25.39 29.90
CA LEU A 18 -1.24 26.33 29.01
C LEU A 18 -0.19 27.35 28.54
N VAL A 19 0.17 27.30 27.27
CA VAL A 19 0.96 28.35 26.63
C VAL A 19 0.00 29.35 26.02
N ALA A 20 -0.13 30.52 26.66
CA ALA A 20 -0.85 31.65 26.10
C ALA A 20 0.10 32.43 25.18
N GLY A 21 -0.09 32.30 23.87
CA GLY A 21 0.58 33.09 22.86
C GLY A 21 -0.18 34.41 22.60
N ALA A 22 0.41 35.52 22.95
CA ALA A 22 -0.09 36.87 22.63
C ALA A 22 0.10 37.13 21.13
N VAL A 23 -0.99 37.39 20.41
CA VAL A 23 -0.96 37.86 19.02
C VAL A 23 -0.89 39.39 19.04
N THR A 24 0.27 39.97 18.71
CA THR A 24 0.38 41.38 18.39
C THR A 24 0.01 41.61 16.93
N VAL A 25 -1.08 42.31 16.71
CA VAL A 25 -1.49 42.80 15.39
C VAL A 25 -0.68 44.02 15.06
N GLY A 26 0.36 43.86 14.24
CA GLY A 26 1.06 44.96 13.60
C GLY A 26 0.46 45.24 12.22
N ALA A 27 -0.23 46.36 12.07
CA ALA A 27 -0.64 46.87 10.78
C ALA A 27 0.58 47.44 10.03
N ALA A 28 1.10 46.70 9.05
CA ALA A 28 2.04 47.21 8.07
C ALA A 28 1.31 47.40 6.73
N LEU A 29 1.10 48.66 6.36
CA LEU A 29 0.74 49.06 4.99
C LEU A 29 1.93 48.76 4.07
N THR A 30 1.84 47.73 3.27
CA THR A 30 2.76 47.47 2.15
C THR A 30 2.02 47.57 0.84
N THR A 31 2.43 48.54 0.05
CA THR A 31 2.15 48.80 -1.35
C THR A 31 2.26 47.53 -2.19
N GLY A 32 1.28 47.40 -3.10
CA GLY A 32 1.06 46.24 -3.95
C GLY A 32 2.28 45.71 -4.70
N VAL A 33 2.56 44.48 -4.42
CA VAL A 33 3.16 43.57 -5.39
C VAL A 33 2.17 42.41 -5.54
N SER A 34 1.29 42.54 -6.53
CA SER A 34 0.49 41.41 -7.00
C SER A 34 1.43 40.42 -7.67
N GLY A 35 2.27 39.77 -6.86
CA GLY A 35 2.95 38.56 -7.25
C GLY A 35 1.87 37.51 -7.46
N LEU A 36 1.58 37.20 -8.73
CA LEU A 36 0.83 36.04 -9.12
C LEU A 36 1.48 34.82 -8.45
N LEU A 37 0.96 34.39 -7.32
CA LEU A 37 1.22 33.04 -6.80
C LEU A 37 0.65 32.10 -7.86
N ALA A 38 1.50 31.72 -8.82
CA ALA A 38 1.17 30.62 -9.70
C ALA A 38 0.79 29.46 -8.77
N PRO A 39 -0.40 28.83 -8.95
CA PRO A 39 -0.75 27.69 -8.14
C PRO A 39 0.41 26.71 -8.28
N LEU A 40 1.01 26.31 -7.15
CA LEU A 40 1.89 25.16 -7.10
C LEU A 40 1.09 24.02 -7.72
N ARG A 41 1.36 23.73 -9.00
CA ARG A 41 0.82 22.54 -9.64
C ARG A 41 1.30 21.39 -8.77
N ALA A 42 0.39 20.73 -8.09
CA ALA A 42 0.68 19.46 -7.47
C ALA A 42 1.35 18.61 -8.55
N GLN A 43 2.65 18.33 -8.36
CA GLN A 43 3.36 17.45 -9.29
C GLN A 43 2.63 16.13 -9.23
N GLY A 44 1.94 15.78 -10.31
CA GLY A 44 1.13 14.57 -10.38
C GLY A 44 1.99 13.35 -10.05
N LEU A 45 1.39 12.34 -9.46
CA LEU A 45 2.08 11.08 -9.16
C LEU A 45 2.66 10.51 -10.46
N ALA A 46 3.95 10.14 -10.42
CA ALA A 46 4.59 9.45 -11.53
C ALA A 46 3.99 8.04 -11.71
N PRO A 47 3.85 7.56 -12.95
CA PRO A 47 3.34 6.22 -13.19
C PRO A 47 4.27 5.15 -12.61
N THR A 48 3.68 4.09 -12.11
CA THR A 48 4.43 2.89 -11.77
C THR A 48 4.95 2.23 -13.05
N LEU A 49 6.25 1.97 -13.08
CA LEU A 49 6.88 1.28 -14.20
C LEU A 49 6.89 -0.22 -13.98
N THR A 50 6.73 -0.99 -15.05
CA THR A 50 6.91 -2.43 -15.00
C THR A 50 8.33 -2.77 -14.52
N MET A 51 8.42 -3.62 -13.52
CA MET A 51 9.71 -4.10 -13.00
C MET A 51 10.22 -5.26 -13.83
N ARG A 52 11.55 -5.31 -14.01
CA ARG A 52 12.19 -6.43 -14.70
C ARG A 52 11.85 -7.76 -14.01
N GLY A 53 11.34 -8.72 -14.79
CA GLY A 53 10.91 -10.03 -14.31
C GLY A 53 9.65 -9.99 -13.45
N GLY A 54 8.91 -8.88 -13.47
CA GLY A 54 7.60 -8.77 -12.82
C GLY A 54 6.57 -9.70 -13.46
N ASP A 55 6.71 -9.96 -14.75
CA ASP A 55 5.86 -10.83 -15.57
C ASP A 55 6.27 -12.31 -15.56
N ASN A 56 7.36 -12.68 -14.86
CA ASN A 56 7.79 -14.07 -14.79
C ASN A 56 6.65 -14.96 -14.25
N ASN A 57 6.38 -16.04 -14.97
CA ASN A 57 5.31 -17.01 -14.66
C ASN A 57 3.89 -16.41 -14.66
N TYR A 58 3.70 -15.22 -15.22
CA TYR A 58 2.36 -14.63 -15.36
C TYR A 58 1.41 -15.58 -16.10
N ARG A 59 0.18 -15.70 -15.58
CA ARG A 59 -0.91 -16.51 -16.16
C ARG A 59 -2.14 -15.63 -16.29
N PRO A 60 -2.56 -15.29 -17.51
CA PRO A 60 -3.76 -14.48 -17.69
C PRO A 60 -4.99 -15.20 -17.10
N GLY A 61 -5.92 -14.43 -16.55
CA GLY A 61 -7.21 -14.95 -16.11
C GLY A 61 -7.20 -15.71 -14.77
N ALA A 62 -6.20 -15.51 -13.90
CA ALA A 62 -6.26 -16.07 -12.56
C ALA A 62 -7.58 -15.73 -11.86
N PRO A 63 -8.20 -16.65 -11.09
CA PRO A 63 -9.52 -16.46 -10.52
C PRO A 63 -9.53 -15.35 -9.47
N ILE A 64 -10.64 -14.62 -9.37
CA ILE A 64 -10.86 -13.68 -8.26
C ILE A 64 -11.18 -14.53 -7.03
N VAL A 65 -10.33 -14.38 -6.00
CA VAL A 65 -10.41 -15.13 -4.74
C VAL A 65 -10.17 -14.22 -3.56
N ASN A 66 -10.67 -14.58 -2.38
CA ASN A 66 -10.39 -13.86 -1.15
C ASN A 66 -9.03 -14.25 -0.55
N ARG A 67 -8.56 -15.47 -0.89
CA ARG A 67 -7.32 -16.03 -0.37
C ARG A 67 -6.75 -17.08 -1.31
N ILE A 68 -5.43 -17.17 -1.37
CA ILE A 68 -4.68 -18.24 -2.01
C ILE A 68 -4.26 -19.22 -0.91
N GLY A 69 -4.49 -20.50 -1.07
CA GLY A 69 -4.07 -21.54 -0.11
C GLY A 69 -4.52 -21.32 1.32
N GLY A 70 -3.70 -21.73 2.29
CA GLY A 70 -4.01 -21.67 3.72
C GLY A 70 -3.96 -20.27 4.34
N GLY A 71 -3.37 -19.30 3.65
CA GLY A 71 -3.27 -17.93 4.15
C GLY A 71 -2.13 -17.70 5.14
N GLY A 72 -2.21 -16.61 5.91
CA GLY A 72 -1.24 -16.24 6.95
C GLY A 72 -0.27 -15.13 6.57
N PHE A 73 -0.04 -14.88 5.28
CA PHE A 73 0.74 -13.75 4.76
C PHE A 73 -0.19 -12.77 4.01
N TRP A 74 0.02 -11.48 4.21
CA TRP A 74 -0.80 -10.44 3.58
C TRP A 74 -0.03 -9.66 2.53
N LEU A 75 -0.57 -9.65 1.32
CA LEU A 75 -0.15 -8.75 0.26
C LEU A 75 -1.17 -7.63 0.12
N THR A 76 -0.72 -6.39 0.20
CA THR A 76 -1.61 -5.22 0.22
C THR A 76 -1.05 -4.10 -0.66
N GLY A 77 -1.90 -3.15 -1.02
CA GLY A 77 -1.47 -1.94 -1.71
C GLY A 77 -2.62 -1.06 -2.11
N THR A 78 -2.31 0.08 -2.69
CA THR A 78 -3.27 1.02 -3.24
C THR A 78 -3.11 1.15 -4.75
N VAL A 79 -4.21 1.43 -5.44
CA VAL A 79 -4.21 1.71 -6.87
C VAL A 79 -4.71 3.13 -7.09
N ARG A 80 -3.90 3.94 -7.75
CA ARG A 80 -4.15 5.35 -8.01
C ARG A 80 -4.02 5.67 -9.51
N ARG A 81 -4.65 6.74 -9.94
CA ARG A 81 -4.49 7.27 -11.29
C ARG A 81 -3.35 8.27 -11.36
N VAL A 82 -2.56 8.21 -12.43
CA VAL A 82 -1.56 9.24 -12.77
C VAL A 82 -2.23 10.62 -12.89
N GLY A 83 -1.55 11.63 -12.43
CA GLY A 83 -1.97 13.02 -12.54
C GLY A 83 -2.71 13.49 -11.29
N ASP A 84 -3.96 13.12 -11.13
CA ASP A 84 -4.79 13.58 -9.99
C ASP A 84 -4.66 12.73 -8.72
N GLY A 85 -4.01 11.55 -8.80
CA GLY A 85 -3.84 10.64 -7.66
C GLY A 85 -5.15 10.00 -7.17
N ALA A 86 -6.23 10.10 -7.97
CA ALA A 86 -7.51 9.53 -7.60
C ALA A 86 -7.39 8.03 -7.32
N LEU A 87 -7.98 7.59 -6.21
CA LEU A 87 -8.08 6.18 -5.85
C LEU A 87 -8.98 5.45 -6.83
N LEU A 88 -8.57 4.26 -7.26
CA LEU A 88 -9.26 3.49 -8.29
C LEU A 88 -9.94 2.26 -7.68
N PRO A 89 -11.27 2.28 -7.49
CA PRO A 89 -12.02 1.13 -6.99
C PRO A 89 -12.24 0.10 -8.12
N ARG A 90 -12.46 -1.17 -7.70
CA ARG A 90 -12.79 -2.30 -8.57
C ARG A 90 -11.73 -2.60 -9.64
N VAL A 91 -10.49 -2.18 -9.41
CA VAL A 91 -9.36 -2.56 -10.26
C VAL A 91 -8.92 -3.97 -9.89
N ARG A 92 -8.78 -4.84 -10.89
CA ARG A 92 -8.31 -6.21 -10.69
C ARG A 92 -6.80 -6.23 -10.58
N ILE A 93 -6.31 -6.76 -9.47
CA ILE A 93 -4.87 -7.02 -9.26
C ILE A 93 -4.67 -8.52 -9.14
N GLN A 94 -3.89 -9.08 -10.02
CA GLN A 94 -3.46 -10.47 -9.95
C GLN A 94 -2.20 -10.58 -9.11
N VAL A 95 -2.09 -11.67 -8.35
CA VAL A 95 -1.00 -11.95 -7.42
C VAL A 95 -0.53 -13.39 -7.58
N TRP A 96 0.77 -13.64 -7.52
CA TRP A 96 1.36 -14.97 -7.39
C TRP A 96 2.73 -14.91 -6.72
N ALA A 97 3.15 -16.00 -6.09
CA ALA A 97 4.45 -16.11 -5.44
C ALA A 97 4.85 -17.57 -5.23
N HIS A 98 6.13 -17.77 -4.95
CA HIS A 98 6.62 -19.02 -4.35
C HIS A 98 6.34 -18.97 -2.84
N THR A 99 5.60 -19.95 -2.35
CA THR A 99 5.11 -20.01 -0.97
C THR A 99 5.41 -21.36 -0.33
N THR A 100 5.11 -21.47 0.97
CA THR A 100 5.21 -22.75 1.69
C THR A 100 4.27 -23.83 1.15
N GLU A 101 3.28 -23.49 0.32
CA GLU A 101 2.28 -24.43 -0.21
C GLU A 101 2.35 -24.64 -1.72
N GLY A 102 3.17 -23.88 -2.46
CA GLY A 102 3.27 -24.05 -3.89
C GLY A 102 4.29 -23.13 -4.55
N HIS A 103 4.72 -23.54 -5.74
CA HIS A 103 5.65 -22.77 -6.54
C HIS A 103 4.90 -21.70 -7.34
N GLU A 104 5.56 -20.56 -7.63
CA GLU A 104 5.00 -19.48 -8.45
C GLU A 104 4.59 -19.90 -9.88
N ARG A 105 4.99 -21.09 -10.33
CA ARG A 105 4.58 -21.70 -11.61
C ARG A 105 3.25 -22.45 -11.52
N ASP A 106 2.83 -22.78 -10.32
CA ASP A 106 1.65 -23.62 -10.12
C ASP A 106 0.38 -22.79 -10.27
N PRO A 107 -0.63 -23.28 -11.02
CA PRO A 107 -1.88 -22.51 -11.21
C PRO A 107 -2.57 -22.11 -9.91
N HIS A 108 -2.51 -22.96 -8.87
CA HIS A 108 -3.13 -22.72 -7.56
C HIS A 108 -2.39 -21.68 -6.71
N SER A 109 -1.16 -21.30 -7.09
CA SER A 109 -0.41 -20.20 -6.47
C SER A 109 -0.78 -18.82 -7.04
N HIS A 110 -1.73 -18.75 -7.97
CA HIS A 110 -2.22 -17.55 -8.61
C HIS A 110 -3.64 -17.22 -8.15
N GLY A 111 -3.89 -15.96 -7.87
CA GLY A 111 -5.22 -15.42 -7.57
C GLY A 111 -5.31 -13.96 -7.99
N ALA A 112 -6.51 -13.44 -8.04
CA ALA A 112 -6.76 -12.04 -8.26
C ALA A 112 -7.72 -11.49 -7.20
N THR A 113 -7.59 -10.21 -6.89
CA THR A 113 -8.50 -9.49 -6.00
C THR A 113 -8.90 -8.17 -6.64
N LEU A 114 -9.97 -7.56 -6.16
CA LEU A 114 -10.43 -6.25 -6.60
C LEU A 114 -10.12 -5.20 -5.53
N THR A 115 -9.74 -4.01 -5.96
CA THR A 115 -9.65 -2.88 -5.05
C THR A 115 -11.02 -2.52 -4.48
N ASP A 116 -11.04 -2.12 -3.22
CA ASP A 116 -12.23 -1.59 -2.52
C ASP A 116 -12.57 -0.16 -2.96
N ALA A 117 -13.56 0.47 -2.29
CA ALA A 117 -13.99 1.84 -2.55
C ALA A 117 -12.86 2.88 -2.34
N ASN A 118 -11.85 2.55 -1.56
CA ASN A 118 -10.69 3.39 -1.28
C ASN A 118 -9.48 3.03 -2.15
N GLY A 119 -9.67 2.24 -3.21
CA GLY A 119 -8.60 1.80 -4.10
C GLY A 119 -7.59 0.87 -3.44
N VAL A 120 -7.93 0.23 -2.32
CA VAL A 120 -7.06 -0.69 -1.58
C VAL A 120 -7.35 -2.12 -2.02
N PHE A 121 -6.29 -2.86 -2.39
CA PHE A 121 -6.39 -4.30 -2.58
C PHE A 121 -5.73 -5.05 -1.41
N ARG A 122 -6.23 -6.24 -1.15
CA ARG A 122 -5.67 -7.17 -0.17
C ARG A 122 -5.80 -8.60 -0.69
N MET A 123 -4.73 -9.37 -0.52
CA MET A 123 -4.71 -10.79 -0.81
C MET A 123 -4.03 -11.50 0.35
N GLU A 124 -4.73 -12.45 0.94
CA GLU A 124 -4.14 -13.38 1.89
C GLU A 124 -3.59 -14.58 1.15
N MET A 125 -2.38 -15.04 1.51
CA MET A 125 -1.73 -16.17 0.87
C MET A 125 -0.81 -16.89 1.87
N PRO A 126 -0.31 -18.10 1.58
CA PRO A 126 0.67 -18.75 2.43
C PRO A 126 1.97 -17.94 2.52
N GLN A 127 2.77 -18.19 3.55
CA GLN A 127 4.05 -17.50 3.75
C GLN A 127 4.91 -17.59 2.48
N ILE A 128 5.34 -16.43 1.99
CA ILE A 128 6.28 -16.33 0.86
C ILE A 128 7.65 -16.79 1.33
N ILE A 129 8.27 -17.66 0.55
CA ILE A 129 9.62 -18.18 0.81
C ILE A 129 10.56 -17.84 -0.33
N PRO A 130 11.88 -17.85 -0.10
CA PRO A 130 12.84 -17.51 -1.14
C PRO A 130 12.73 -18.39 -2.38
N ALA A 131 12.64 -17.75 -3.54
CA ALA A 131 12.88 -18.35 -4.83
C ALA A 131 14.02 -17.59 -5.51
N PHE A 132 14.98 -18.29 -6.08
CA PHE A 132 16.17 -17.67 -6.71
C PHE A 132 16.91 -16.67 -5.79
N GLY A 133 17.02 -17.02 -4.51
CA GLY A 133 17.78 -16.26 -3.51
C GLY A 133 17.02 -15.16 -2.79
N GLN A 134 15.81 -14.80 -3.20
CA GLN A 134 15.00 -13.75 -2.57
C GLN A 134 13.55 -14.15 -2.41
N ALA A 135 12.95 -13.85 -1.25
CA ALA A 135 11.52 -13.94 -1.07
C ALA A 135 10.84 -12.73 -1.74
N HIS A 136 9.96 -12.99 -2.69
CA HIS A 136 9.27 -11.95 -3.45
C HIS A 136 7.88 -12.40 -3.89
N ALA A 137 7.02 -11.45 -4.15
CA ALA A 137 5.77 -11.67 -4.84
C ALA A 137 5.82 -11.10 -6.25
N HIS A 138 4.89 -11.52 -7.08
CA HIS A 138 4.56 -10.89 -8.34
C HIS A 138 3.15 -10.31 -8.27
N LEU A 139 2.96 -9.15 -8.86
CA LEU A 139 1.66 -8.51 -9.00
C LEU A 139 1.49 -7.99 -10.42
N ALA A 140 0.28 -8.08 -10.93
CA ALA A 140 -0.06 -7.52 -12.23
C ALA A 140 -1.36 -6.71 -12.17
N TYR A 141 -1.33 -5.53 -12.77
CA TYR A 141 -2.48 -4.94 -13.43
C TYR A 141 -2.34 -5.27 -14.91
N ASP A 142 -3.25 -6.07 -15.45
CA ASP A 142 -3.12 -6.60 -16.82
C ASP A 142 -4.11 -5.99 -17.82
N GLY A 143 -4.97 -5.07 -17.38
CA GLY A 143 -5.90 -4.33 -18.24
C GLY A 143 -6.95 -5.17 -18.97
N GLY A 144 -6.76 -6.49 -19.07
CA GLY A 144 -7.56 -7.37 -19.91
C GLY A 144 -8.90 -7.80 -19.32
N HIS A 145 -9.18 -7.47 -18.07
CA HIS A 145 -10.34 -7.96 -17.34
C HIS A 145 -11.17 -6.85 -16.67
N ASP A 146 -10.80 -5.62 -16.87
CA ASP A 146 -11.58 -4.48 -16.45
C ASP A 146 -11.78 -3.48 -17.61
N SER A 147 -12.77 -2.62 -17.50
CA SER A 147 -13.08 -1.60 -18.52
C SER A 147 -12.28 -0.32 -18.35
N ASN A 148 -11.22 -0.33 -17.51
CA ASN A 148 -10.58 0.90 -17.07
C ASN A 148 -9.56 1.47 -18.04
N ASN A 149 -9.09 0.70 -19.02
CA ASN A 149 -8.17 1.12 -20.09
C ASN A 149 -6.90 1.84 -19.58
N PHE A 150 -6.16 1.19 -18.66
CA PHE A 150 -4.84 1.63 -18.24
C PHE A 150 -3.75 0.73 -18.83
N GLU A 151 -2.53 1.27 -18.91
CA GLU A 151 -1.34 0.51 -19.34
C GLU A 151 -1.09 -0.66 -18.38
N THR A 152 -0.73 -1.82 -18.92
CA THR A 152 -0.34 -3.00 -18.15
C THR A 152 0.92 -2.73 -17.33
N VAL A 153 0.90 -3.15 -16.06
CA VAL A 153 2.02 -2.98 -15.13
C VAL A 153 2.28 -4.28 -14.39
N PHE A 154 3.54 -4.73 -14.40
CA PHE A 154 4.01 -5.88 -13.63
C PHE A 154 4.99 -5.44 -12.56
N LEU A 155 4.79 -5.89 -11.32
CA LEU A 155 5.67 -5.61 -10.19
C LEU A 155 6.27 -6.91 -9.65
N ARG A 156 7.46 -6.77 -9.06
CA ARG A 156 8.16 -7.85 -8.35
C ARG A 156 8.74 -7.30 -7.03
N PRO A 157 7.88 -6.95 -6.05
CA PRO A 157 8.37 -6.49 -4.76
C PRO A 157 9.06 -7.62 -3.99
N VAL A 158 10.16 -7.26 -3.34
CA VAL A 158 10.99 -8.18 -2.56
C VAL A 158 10.76 -7.93 -1.06
N MET A 159 10.66 -9.00 -0.30
CA MET A 159 10.57 -8.93 1.15
C MET A 159 11.90 -8.43 1.73
N ARG A 160 11.82 -7.56 2.73
CA ARG A 160 13.00 -7.05 3.44
C ARG A 160 13.56 -8.08 4.40
N ASN A 161 12.67 -8.86 5.02
CA ASN A 161 13.01 -9.91 5.97
C ASN A 161 12.18 -11.16 5.67
N ALA A 162 12.80 -12.34 5.71
CA ALA A 162 12.11 -13.62 5.49
C ALA A 162 11.03 -13.94 6.54
N ARG A 163 11.02 -13.22 7.66
CA ARG A 163 10.02 -13.37 8.73
C ARG A 163 8.86 -12.37 8.63
N ASP A 164 8.90 -11.46 7.65
CA ASP A 164 7.78 -10.55 7.43
C ASP A 164 6.53 -11.36 7.13
N THR A 165 5.40 -10.94 7.68
CA THR A 165 4.08 -11.56 7.47
C THR A 165 3.22 -10.75 6.51
N SER A 166 3.79 -9.71 5.94
CA SER A 166 3.13 -8.85 4.95
C SER A 166 4.13 -8.20 4.01
N LEU A 167 3.62 -7.84 2.83
CA LEU A 167 4.33 -7.08 1.81
C LEU A 167 3.37 -6.06 1.20
N SER A 168 3.85 -4.84 0.95
CA SER A 168 3.04 -3.80 0.33
C SER A 168 3.62 -3.36 -1.00
N ALA A 169 2.75 -3.12 -1.98
CA ALA A 169 3.11 -2.57 -3.29
C ALA A 169 1.96 -1.73 -3.86
N ASP A 170 2.26 -0.52 -4.27
CA ASP A 170 1.27 0.41 -4.81
C ASP A 170 1.38 0.53 -6.33
N PHE A 171 0.25 0.79 -6.97
CA PHE A 171 0.17 1.07 -8.40
C PHE A 171 -0.28 2.52 -8.63
N VAL A 172 0.41 3.22 -9.51
CA VAL A 172 -0.04 4.48 -10.11
C VAL A 172 -0.21 4.24 -11.60
N LEU A 173 -1.46 4.08 -12.02
CA LEU A 173 -1.80 3.64 -13.37
C LEU A 173 -1.97 4.83 -14.33
N ARG A 174 -1.33 4.74 -15.50
CA ARG A 174 -1.50 5.66 -16.61
C ARG A 174 -2.56 5.11 -17.57
N ARG A 175 -3.41 5.96 -18.12
CA ARG A 175 -4.32 5.54 -19.20
C ARG A 175 -3.52 5.10 -20.42
N ALA A 176 -3.96 3.99 -21.05
CA ALA A 176 -3.42 3.48 -22.30
C ALA A 176 -3.80 4.38 -23.49
#